data_fee919b6c02551ab41e10679944aef1c
#
_entry.id   fee919b6c02551ab41e10679944aef1c
#
_cell.length_a   1.000
_cell.length_b   1.000
_cell.length_c   1.000
_cell.angle_alpha   90.00
_cell.angle_beta   90.00
_cell.angle_gamma   90.00
#
_symmetry.space_group_name_H-M   'P 1'
#
loop_
_entity.id
_entity.type
_entity.pdbx_description
1 polymer ?
#
loop_
_entity_poly.entity_id
_entity_poly.type
_entity_poly.pdbx_seq_one_letter_code
_entity_poly.pdbx_strand_id
1 'polypeptide(L)'
;MIILGSTGMLGQALIKAARLNNFKVIGVARSNADVALDVLDFEKLILFIESKKPKVIVNCIAITDLNLCEANPEKAYLVNAHLVAVLVDICRELNIRLIHISTDHFFVNDGNKKHNEASPTVLVNNYAKTKYAGEQFALSYQNSLVIRTNVVGFRNSGKHTFIEWVLSSLKNQKEVTLFQDFYTSSIDVYTFSEILLKIIDKEGDIINGLINIASSEVCNKEQFIRKFAIVFNYKNNKFNIGSIMSINGLNR
;
A
#
# COMPACT_ATOMS: atom_id res chain seq x y z
N MET A 1 -17.39 -6.06 -6.33
CA MET A 1 -16.24 -5.25 -5.88
C MET A 1 -15.28 -5.04 -7.05
N ILE A 2 -14.67 -3.84 -7.16
CA ILE A 2 -13.58 -3.57 -8.11
C ILE A 2 -12.31 -3.34 -7.30
N ILE A 3 -11.17 -3.91 -7.74
CA ILE A 3 -9.84 -3.66 -7.18
C ILE A 3 -8.98 -2.98 -8.25
N LEU A 4 -8.67 -1.71 -8.05
CA LEU A 4 -7.77 -0.93 -8.90
C LEU A 4 -6.32 -1.22 -8.49
N GLY A 5 -5.44 -1.42 -9.47
CA GLY A 5 -4.05 -1.84 -9.23
C GLY A 5 -3.90 -3.33 -8.93
N SER A 6 -4.77 -4.16 -9.51
CA SER A 6 -4.87 -5.61 -9.26
C SER A 6 -3.60 -6.42 -9.58
N THR A 7 -2.68 -5.90 -10.37
CA THR A 7 -1.38 -6.53 -10.69
C THR A 7 -0.23 -6.08 -9.76
N GLY A 8 -0.51 -5.17 -8.83
CA GLY A 8 0.42 -4.80 -7.76
C GLY A 8 0.52 -5.90 -6.69
N MET A 9 1.52 -5.82 -5.82
CA MET A 9 1.74 -6.79 -4.73
C MET A 9 0.48 -7.01 -3.89
N LEU A 10 -0.11 -5.95 -3.36
CA LEU A 10 -1.33 -6.00 -2.55
C LEU A 10 -2.55 -6.39 -3.41
N GLY A 11 -2.68 -5.81 -4.62
CA GLY A 11 -3.80 -6.10 -5.51
C GLY A 11 -3.91 -7.57 -5.89
N GLN A 12 -2.79 -8.25 -6.19
CA GLN A 12 -2.75 -9.69 -6.46
C GLN A 12 -3.22 -10.52 -5.26
N ALA A 13 -2.75 -10.18 -4.06
CA ALA A 13 -3.15 -10.86 -2.83
C ALA A 13 -4.65 -10.69 -2.54
N LEU A 14 -5.16 -9.47 -2.70
CA LEU A 14 -6.59 -9.16 -2.52
C LEU A 14 -7.47 -9.88 -3.54
N ILE A 15 -7.11 -9.91 -4.83
CA ILE A 15 -7.84 -10.66 -5.86
C ILE A 15 -7.90 -12.14 -5.50
N LYS A 16 -6.75 -12.72 -5.11
CA LYS A 16 -6.68 -14.13 -4.71
C LYS A 16 -7.57 -14.41 -3.50
N ALA A 17 -7.41 -13.63 -2.44
CA ALA A 17 -8.21 -13.80 -1.22
C ALA A 17 -9.71 -13.61 -1.49
N ALA A 18 -10.10 -12.57 -2.27
CA ALA A 18 -11.49 -12.32 -2.62
C ALA A 18 -12.12 -13.49 -3.40
N ARG A 19 -11.41 -14.06 -4.35
CA ARG A 19 -11.89 -15.22 -5.13
C ARG A 19 -12.04 -16.47 -4.26
N LEU A 20 -11.08 -16.72 -3.37
CA LEU A 20 -11.14 -17.86 -2.43
C LEU A 20 -12.31 -17.73 -1.44
N ASN A 21 -12.71 -16.51 -1.08
CA ASN A 21 -13.85 -16.24 -0.21
C ASN A 21 -15.14 -15.94 -1.00
N ASN A 22 -15.23 -16.36 -2.28
CA ASN A 22 -16.42 -16.26 -3.14
C ASN A 22 -16.94 -14.82 -3.39
N PHE A 23 -16.11 -13.80 -3.23
CA PHE A 23 -16.47 -12.45 -3.62
C PHE A 23 -16.54 -12.31 -5.14
N LYS A 24 -17.58 -11.64 -5.64
CA LYS A 24 -17.62 -11.17 -7.03
C LYS A 24 -16.66 -10.00 -7.19
N VAL A 25 -15.48 -10.23 -7.75
CA VAL A 25 -14.39 -9.27 -7.88
C VAL A 25 -13.94 -9.10 -9.32
N ILE A 26 -13.64 -7.86 -9.70
CA ILE A 26 -13.02 -7.48 -10.97
C ILE A 26 -11.71 -6.76 -10.66
N GLY A 27 -10.61 -7.31 -11.14
CA GLY A 27 -9.29 -6.69 -11.06
C GLY A 27 -9.03 -5.78 -12.26
N VAL A 28 -8.61 -4.55 -11.99
CA VAL A 28 -8.30 -3.55 -13.01
C VAL A 28 -6.83 -3.15 -12.91
N ALA A 29 -6.14 -3.18 -14.05
CA ALA A 29 -4.77 -2.68 -14.19
C ALA A 29 -4.50 -2.35 -15.67
N ARG A 30 -3.35 -1.75 -15.97
CA ARG A 30 -2.97 -1.40 -17.36
C ARG A 30 -2.80 -2.61 -18.26
N SER A 31 -2.46 -3.77 -17.69
CA SER A 31 -2.30 -5.06 -18.41
C SER A 31 -2.37 -6.24 -17.43
N ASN A 32 -2.55 -7.45 -17.94
CA ASN A 32 -2.56 -8.70 -17.17
C ASN A 32 -3.56 -8.71 -15.99
N ALA A 33 -4.75 -8.13 -16.23
CA ALA A 33 -5.84 -8.05 -15.28
C ALA A 33 -7.15 -8.53 -15.92
N ASP A 34 -8.22 -8.66 -15.16
CA ASP A 34 -9.54 -9.02 -15.70
C ASP A 34 -10.01 -7.93 -16.68
N VAL A 35 -9.66 -6.67 -16.41
CA VAL A 35 -9.91 -5.53 -17.29
C VAL A 35 -8.62 -4.72 -17.43
N ALA A 36 -8.15 -4.60 -18.67
CA ALA A 36 -7.02 -3.75 -19.01
C ALA A 36 -7.51 -2.30 -19.22
N LEU A 37 -7.16 -1.42 -18.27
CA LEU A 37 -7.56 -0.02 -18.27
C LEU A 37 -6.47 0.84 -17.64
N ASP A 38 -6.09 1.93 -18.29
CA ASP A 38 -5.33 2.99 -17.62
C ASP A 38 -6.30 3.87 -16.84
N VAL A 39 -6.19 3.84 -15.52
CA VAL A 39 -7.06 4.60 -14.62
C VAL A 39 -6.86 6.12 -14.71
N LEU A 40 -5.82 6.58 -15.40
CA LEU A 40 -5.60 8.00 -15.69
C LEU A 40 -6.34 8.46 -16.96
N ASP A 41 -6.90 7.55 -17.75
CA ASP A 41 -7.93 7.85 -18.73
C ASP A 41 -9.27 7.94 -17.98
N PHE A 42 -9.53 9.11 -17.42
CA PHE A 42 -10.66 9.32 -16.52
C PHE A 42 -12.00 9.11 -17.19
N GLU A 43 -12.14 9.42 -18.48
CA GLU A 43 -13.39 9.18 -19.22
C GLU A 43 -13.69 7.68 -19.28
N LYS A 44 -12.70 6.87 -19.66
CA LYS A 44 -12.88 5.41 -19.69
C LYS A 44 -13.09 4.82 -18.29
N LEU A 45 -12.42 5.38 -17.26
CA LEU A 45 -12.59 4.94 -15.88
C LEU A 45 -14.04 5.18 -15.41
N ILE A 46 -14.59 6.36 -15.66
CA ILE A 46 -15.97 6.73 -15.31
C ILE A 46 -16.94 5.76 -16.00
N LEU A 47 -16.89 5.67 -17.32
CA LEU A 47 -17.77 4.78 -18.12
C LEU A 47 -17.69 3.32 -17.65
N PHE A 48 -16.48 2.85 -17.34
CA PHE A 48 -16.28 1.50 -16.82
C PHE A 48 -16.99 1.30 -15.48
N ILE A 49 -16.77 2.20 -14.50
CA ILE A 49 -17.39 2.10 -13.17
C ILE A 49 -18.90 2.18 -13.26
N GLU A 50 -19.44 3.11 -14.05
CA GLU A 50 -20.88 3.24 -14.32
C GLU A 50 -21.49 1.96 -14.92
N SER A 51 -20.78 1.33 -15.87
CA SER A 51 -21.23 0.09 -16.50
C SER A 51 -21.31 -1.09 -15.53
N LYS A 52 -20.41 -1.12 -14.51
CA LYS A 52 -20.28 -2.23 -13.55
C LYS A 52 -21.08 -2.04 -12.27
N LYS A 53 -21.35 -0.79 -11.89
CA LYS A 53 -22.10 -0.40 -10.67
C LYS A 53 -21.63 -1.21 -9.44
N PRO A 54 -20.33 -1.20 -9.09
CA PRO A 54 -19.83 -1.99 -7.99
C PRO A 54 -20.36 -1.44 -6.66
N LYS A 55 -20.54 -2.29 -5.64
CA LYS A 55 -20.84 -1.81 -4.28
C LYS A 55 -19.60 -1.21 -3.59
N VAL A 56 -18.42 -1.69 -3.94
CA VAL A 56 -17.15 -1.30 -3.31
C VAL A 56 -16.06 -1.16 -4.37
N ILE A 57 -15.26 -0.09 -4.27
CA ILE A 57 -14.00 0.10 -5.00
C ILE A 57 -12.87 0.10 -3.98
N VAL A 58 -11.84 -0.75 -4.21
CA VAL A 58 -10.59 -0.75 -3.44
C VAL A 58 -9.49 -0.17 -4.31
N ASN A 59 -8.96 0.98 -3.92
CA ASN A 59 -7.86 1.64 -4.61
C ASN A 59 -6.50 1.24 -4.00
N CYS A 60 -5.79 0.33 -4.69
CA CYS A 60 -4.43 -0.09 -4.35
C CYS A 60 -3.36 0.61 -5.22
N ILE A 61 -3.75 1.59 -6.05
CA ILE A 61 -2.82 2.27 -6.96
C ILE A 61 -2.04 3.34 -6.20
N ALA A 62 -0.72 3.31 -6.34
CA ALA A 62 0.16 4.38 -5.91
C ALA A 62 1.52 4.31 -6.63
N ILE A 63 2.16 5.45 -6.79
CA ILE A 63 3.61 5.53 -7.00
C ILE A 63 4.25 5.52 -5.62
N THR A 64 4.99 4.44 -5.30
CA THR A 64 5.62 4.21 -3.99
C THR A 64 7.14 4.37 -4.02
N ASP A 65 7.72 4.58 -5.20
CA ASP A 65 9.15 4.83 -5.37
C ASP A 65 9.45 6.29 -4.99
N LEU A 66 10.18 6.47 -3.87
CA LEU A 66 10.49 7.80 -3.32
C LEU A 66 11.27 8.64 -4.32
N ASN A 67 12.29 8.06 -4.98
CA ASN A 67 13.10 8.78 -5.96
C ASN A 67 12.26 9.22 -7.17
N LEU A 68 11.33 8.39 -7.62
CA LEU A 68 10.42 8.75 -8.70
C LEU A 68 9.46 9.88 -8.27
N CYS A 69 8.97 9.87 -7.04
CA CYS A 69 8.12 10.93 -6.52
C CYS A 69 8.87 12.26 -6.40
N GLU A 70 10.16 12.24 -6.03
CA GLU A 70 10.99 13.45 -6.00
C GLU A 70 11.35 13.93 -7.40
N ALA A 71 11.69 13.02 -8.31
CA ALA A 71 12.05 13.38 -9.69
C ALA A 71 10.86 13.86 -10.53
N ASN A 72 9.63 13.42 -10.19
CA ASN A 72 8.43 13.77 -10.93
C ASN A 72 7.22 13.96 -9.98
N PRO A 73 7.20 15.06 -9.21
CA PRO A 73 6.16 15.34 -8.23
C PRO A 73 4.76 15.50 -8.84
N GLU A 74 4.66 16.04 -10.05
CA GLU A 74 3.39 16.18 -10.76
C GLU A 74 2.75 14.82 -11.05
N LYS A 75 3.53 13.88 -11.56
CA LYS A 75 3.06 12.50 -11.80
C LYS A 75 2.72 11.79 -10.50
N ALA A 76 3.50 12.01 -9.45
CA ALA A 76 3.20 11.48 -8.12
C ALA A 76 1.87 12.03 -7.61
N TYR A 77 1.62 13.33 -7.74
CA TYR A 77 0.35 13.95 -7.37
C TYR A 77 -0.82 13.43 -8.21
N LEU A 78 -0.64 13.33 -9.54
CA LEU A 78 -1.67 12.84 -10.44
C LEU A 78 -2.16 11.44 -10.03
N VAL A 79 -1.23 10.53 -9.69
CA VAL A 79 -1.55 9.13 -9.35
C VAL A 79 -1.97 8.97 -7.89
N ASN A 80 -1.25 9.61 -6.94
CA ASN A 80 -1.45 9.37 -5.52
C ASN A 80 -2.55 10.25 -4.91
N ALA A 81 -2.91 11.37 -5.55
CA ALA A 81 -3.88 12.33 -5.03
C ALA A 81 -5.03 12.61 -6.01
N HIS A 82 -4.76 13.09 -7.22
CA HIS A 82 -5.81 13.53 -8.15
C HIS A 82 -6.72 12.36 -8.57
N LEU A 83 -6.16 11.18 -8.86
CA LEU A 83 -6.94 9.97 -9.11
C LEU A 83 -7.91 9.67 -7.95
N VAL A 84 -7.48 9.88 -6.71
CA VAL A 84 -8.34 9.65 -5.54
C VAL A 84 -9.49 10.65 -5.50
N ALA A 85 -9.25 11.93 -5.83
CA ALA A 85 -10.30 12.94 -5.95
C ALA A 85 -11.35 12.54 -7.00
N VAL A 86 -10.91 12.10 -8.18
CA VAL A 86 -11.80 11.61 -9.24
C VAL A 86 -12.62 10.39 -8.78
N LEU A 87 -11.97 9.43 -8.08
CA LEU A 87 -12.67 8.27 -7.53
C LEU A 87 -13.71 8.67 -6.48
N VAL A 88 -13.42 9.67 -5.66
CA VAL A 88 -14.37 10.22 -4.68
C VAL A 88 -15.61 10.79 -5.36
N ASP A 89 -15.43 11.57 -6.41
CA ASP A 89 -16.55 12.17 -7.16
C ASP A 89 -17.44 11.09 -7.79
N ILE A 90 -16.85 10.11 -8.47
CA ILE A 90 -17.57 8.97 -9.04
C ILE A 90 -18.30 8.18 -7.92
N CYS A 91 -17.62 7.89 -6.83
CA CYS A 91 -18.19 7.11 -5.73
C CYS A 91 -19.33 7.85 -5.04
N ARG A 92 -19.23 9.17 -4.91
CA ARG A 92 -20.29 10.02 -4.34
C ARG A 92 -21.53 10.03 -5.24
N GLU A 93 -21.34 10.20 -6.55
CA GLU A 93 -22.45 10.22 -7.51
C GLU A 93 -23.19 8.89 -7.59
N LEU A 94 -22.44 7.79 -7.60
CA LEU A 94 -23.00 6.43 -7.74
C LEU A 94 -23.28 5.72 -6.41
N ASN A 95 -23.09 6.40 -5.27
CA ASN A 95 -23.21 5.85 -3.91
C ASN A 95 -22.42 4.55 -3.69
N ILE A 96 -21.16 4.55 -4.16
CA ILE A 96 -20.21 3.42 -4.05
C ILE A 96 -19.33 3.63 -2.84
N ARG A 97 -19.06 2.58 -2.05
CA ARG A 97 -18.06 2.63 -0.97
C ARG A 97 -16.65 2.67 -1.53
N LEU A 98 -15.86 3.67 -1.11
CA LEU A 98 -14.45 3.77 -1.48
C LEU A 98 -13.55 3.27 -0.34
N ILE A 99 -12.64 2.36 -0.64
CA ILE A 99 -11.55 1.96 0.27
C ILE A 99 -10.24 2.40 -0.35
N HIS A 100 -9.54 3.34 0.31
CA HIS A 100 -8.26 3.87 -0.16
C HIS A 100 -7.10 3.35 0.69
N ILE A 101 -6.14 2.69 0.04
CA ILE A 101 -4.93 2.22 0.72
C ILE A 101 -3.92 3.37 0.80
N SER A 102 -3.67 3.82 2.02
CA SER A 102 -2.70 4.84 2.37
C SER A 102 -1.40 4.22 2.91
N THR A 103 -0.62 4.93 3.70
CA THR A 103 0.71 4.52 4.15
C THR A 103 0.97 4.91 5.61
N ASP A 104 1.86 4.20 6.28
CA ASP A 104 2.42 4.56 7.59
C ASP A 104 3.57 5.57 7.49
N HIS A 105 4.00 5.93 6.28
CA HIS A 105 5.16 6.78 6.01
C HIS A 105 5.01 8.23 6.51
N PHE A 106 3.86 8.56 7.06
CA PHE A 106 3.56 9.86 7.67
C PHE A 106 4.05 9.98 9.11
N PHE A 107 4.27 8.85 9.79
CA PHE A 107 4.65 8.89 11.20
C PHE A 107 6.12 9.17 11.39
N VAL A 108 6.44 9.91 12.44
CA VAL A 108 7.82 10.19 12.83
C VAL A 108 8.53 8.88 13.19
N ASN A 109 9.78 8.76 12.76
CA ASN A 109 10.62 7.64 13.16
C ASN A 109 11.20 7.87 14.56
N ASP A 110 10.41 7.61 15.58
CA ASP A 110 10.75 7.80 17.00
C ASP A 110 11.02 6.45 17.73
N GLY A 111 11.67 5.54 17.04
CA GLY A 111 12.04 4.22 17.53
C GLY A 111 10.89 3.23 17.49
N ASN A 112 10.70 2.46 18.56
CA ASN A 112 9.68 1.42 18.64
C ASN A 112 8.30 1.92 19.11
N LYS A 113 8.10 3.23 19.19
CA LYS A 113 6.84 3.82 19.60
C LYS A 113 5.73 3.51 18.60
N LYS A 114 4.58 3.12 19.12
CA LYS A 114 3.39 2.86 18.30
C LYS A 114 2.59 4.14 18.08
N HIS A 115 2.16 4.35 16.86
CA HIS A 115 1.31 5.46 16.45
C HIS A 115 -0.12 4.97 16.22
N ASN A 116 -1.09 5.80 16.56
CA ASN A 116 -2.50 5.61 16.23
C ASN A 116 -2.95 6.65 15.19
N GLU A 117 -4.21 6.60 14.82
CA GLU A 117 -4.79 7.46 13.78
C GLU A 117 -4.73 8.96 14.13
N ALA A 118 -4.75 9.31 15.42
CA ALA A 118 -4.65 10.68 15.93
C ALA A 118 -3.21 11.16 16.10
N SER A 119 -2.21 10.29 15.88
CA SER A 119 -0.80 10.66 16.01
C SER A 119 -0.41 11.70 14.96
N PRO A 120 0.45 12.69 15.30
CA PRO A 120 0.91 13.70 14.37
C PRO A 120 1.56 13.09 13.11
N THR A 121 1.27 13.67 11.96
CA THR A 121 1.87 13.29 10.69
C THR A 121 2.94 14.28 10.27
N VAL A 122 4.03 13.80 9.67
CA VAL A 122 5.12 14.60 9.12
C VAL A 122 5.32 14.24 7.65
N LEU A 123 5.18 15.23 6.77
CA LEU A 123 5.23 15.04 5.32
C LEU A 123 6.60 15.42 4.78
N VAL A 124 7.58 14.53 5.00
CA VAL A 124 9.01 14.81 4.75
C VAL A 124 9.42 14.77 3.28
N ASN A 125 8.64 14.13 2.41
CA ASN A 125 8.96 13.96 0.99
C ASN A 125 7.70 14.01 0.11
N ASN A 126 7.89 14.06 -1.21
CA ASN A 126 6.76 14.16 -2.16
C ASN A 126 5.87 12.92 -2.17
N TYR A 127 6.40 11.73 -1.86
CA TYR A 127 5.58 10.54 -1.64
C TYR A 127 4.61 10.76 -0.48
N ALA A 128 5.11 11.16 0.69
CA ALA A 128 4.27 11.44 1.86
C ALA A 128 3.24 12.54 1.57
N LYS A 129 3.66 13.66 0.97
CA LYS A 129 2.77 14.78 0.63
C LYS A 129 1.64 14.35 -0.30
N THR A 130 1.96 13.63 -1.38
CA THR A 130 0.97 13.21 -2.38
C THR A 130 0.04 12.11 -1.85
N LYS A 131 0.54 11.16 -1.06
CA LYS A 131 -0.30 10.16 -0.41
C LYS A 131 -1.22 10.78 0.64
N TYR A 132 -0.73 11.76 1.41
CA TYR A 132 -1.56 12.47 2.38
C TYR A 132 -2.65 13.31 1.69
N ALA A 133 -2.35 13.97 0.58
CA ALA A 133 -3.36 14.68 -0.21
C ALA A 133 -4.47 13.72 -0.70
N GLY A 134 -4.11 12.55 -1.22
CA GLY A 134 -5.07 11.52 -1.59
C GLY A 134 -5.91 11.01 -0.42
N GLU A 135 -5.30 10.84 0.75
CA GLU A 135 -5.99 10.49 1.99
C GLU A 135 -7.05 11.55 2.35
N GLN A 136 -6.70 12.86 2.28
CA GLN A 136 -7.65 13.94 2.57
C GLN A 136 -8.81 13.98 1.58
N PHE A 137 -8.57 13.72 0.28
CA PHE A 137 -9.66 13.57 -0.69
C PHE A 137 -10.58 12.41 -0.32
N ALA A 138 -10.03 11.23 -0.01
CA ALA A 138 -10.84 10.08 0.38
C ALA A 138 -11.68 10.37 1.65
N LEU A 139 -11.08 11.00 2.67
CA LEU A 139 -11.77 11.35 3.93
C LEU A 139 -12.86 12.42 3.75
N SER A 140 -12.86 13.18 2.66
CA SER A 140 -13.94 14.12 2.34
C SER A 140 -15.26 13.44 1.94
N TYR A 141 -15.23 12.12 1.73
CA TYR A 141 -16.39 11.32 1.40
C TYR A 141 -16.74 10.39 2.56
N GLN A 142 -17.91 10.60 3.18
CA GLN A 142 -18.31 9.87 4.39
C GLN A 142 -18.49 8.36 4.19
N ASN A 143 -18.76 7.88 2.95
CA ASN A 143 -18.81 6.45 2.65
C ASN A 143 -17.44 5.94 2.14
N SER A 144 -16.35 6.42 2.75
CA SER A 144 -15.00 5.97 2.48
C SER A 144 -14.32 5.40 3.72
N LEU A 145 -13.38 4.48 3.46
CA LEU A 145 -12.43 3.96 4.45
C LEU A 145 -11.02 4.21 3.93
N VAL A 146 -10.22 4.91 4.71
CA VAL A 146 -8.79 5.10 4.47
C VAL A 146 -8.01 4.20 5.40
N ILE A 147 -7.05 3.43 4.85
CA ILE A 147 -6.26 2.48 5.62
C ILE A 147 -4.79 2.86 5.51
N ARG A 148 -4.19 3.34 6.60
CA ARG A 148 -2.74 3.49 6.71
C ARG A 148 -2.13 2.12 7.03
N THR A 149 -1.13 1.73 6.25
CA THR A 149 -0.50 0.42 6.39
C THR A 149 0.91 0.40 5.83
N ASN A 150 1.69 -0.61 6.24
CA ASN A 150 2.96 -0.99 5.65
C ASN A 150 2.90 -2.48 5.30
N VAL A 151 2.55 -2.76 4.05
CA VAL A 151 2.41 -4.16 3.60
C VAL A 151 3.70 -4.71 3.02
N VAL A 152 3.96 -5.99 3.30
CA VAL A 152 5.09 -6.75 2.76
C VAL A 152 4.60 -8.03 2.10
N GLY A 153 5.25 -8.46 1.03
CA GLY A 153 4.88 -9.69 0.31
C GLY A 153 5.58 -9.85 -1.02
N PHE A 154 5.21 -10.91 -1.72
CA PHE A 154 5.71 -11.26 -3.05
C PHE A 154 4.75 -10.72 -4.12
N ARG A 155 5.33 -10.31 -5.24
CA ARG A 155 4.56 -9.82 -6.39
C ARG A 155 4.55 -10.80 -7.56
N ASN A 156 5.54 -11.66 -7.65
CA ASN A 156 5.73 -12.68 -8.71
C ASN A 156 5.95 -12.12 -10.14
N SER A 157 6.01 -10.80 -10.32
CA SER A 157 6.25 -10.18 -11.63
C SER A 157 6.68 -8.72 -11.52
N GLY A 158 7.46 -8.24 -12.47
CA GLY A 158 7.91 -6.84 -12.56
C GLY A 158 9.05 -6.49 -11.61
N LYS A 159 9.06 -5.26 -11.09
CA LYS A 159 10.09 -4.80 -10.15
C LYS A 159 9.98 -5.55 -8.82
N HIS A 160 11.10 -6.03 -8.30
CA HIS A 160 11.15 -6.73 -7.01
C HIS A 160 10.53 -5.90 -5.89
N THR A 161 9.74 -6.57 -5.04
CA THR A 161 9.32 -6.02 -3.76
C THR A 161 10.51 -5.99 -2.79
N PHE A 162 10.35 -5.32 -1.65
CA PHE A 162 11.38 -5.32 -0.61
C PHE A 162 11.78 -6.74 -0.18
N ILE A 163 10.80 -7.63 0.04
CA ILE A 163 11.06 -9.02 0.43
C ILE A 163 11.77 -9.80 -0.69
N GLU A 164 11.33 -9.65 -1.93
CA GLU A 164 11.97 -10.31 -3.08
C GLU A 164 13.40 -9.83 -3.29
N TRP A 165 13.66 -8.54 -3.08
CA TRP A 165 15.00 -7.97 -3.11
C TRP A 165 15.87 -8.56 -2.00
N VAL A 166 15.37 -8.62 -0.75
CA VAL A 166 16.09 -9.23 0.39
C VAL A 166 16.41 -10.69 0.06
N LEU A 167 15.43 -11.48 -0.37
CA LEU A 167 15.60 -12.89 -0.70
C LEU A 167 16.64 -13.10 -1.81
N SER A 168 16.57 -12.30 -2.88
CA SER A 168 17.54 -12.33 -3.97
C SER A 168 18.95 -11.97 -3.49
N SER A 169 19.07 -10.96 -2.62
CA SER A 169 20.37 -10.54 -2.08
C SER A 169 20.99 -11.63 -1.19
N LEU A 170 20.21 -12.24 -0.31
CA LEU A 170 20.66 -13.34 0.55
C LEU A 170 21.06 -14.58 -0.27
N LYS A 171 20.24 -14.96 -1.25
CA LYS A 171 20.53 -16.09 -2.14
C LYS A 171 21.82 -15.91 -2.93
N ASN A 172 22.09 -14.69 -3.39
CA ASN A 172 23.27 -14.38 -4.17
C ASN A 172 24.46 -13.90 -3.32
N GLN A 173 24.39 -14.04 -1.98
CA GLN A 173 25.41 -13.63 -1.02
C GLN A 173 25.90 -12.19 -1.22
N LYS A 174 24.98 -11.30 -1.66
CA LYS A 174 25.25 -9.88 -1.80
C LYS A 174 25.32 -9.25 -0.42
N GLU A 175 26.17 -8.24 -0.30
CA GLU A 175 26.24 -7.42 0.89
C GLU A 175 24.94 -6.62 1.07
N VAL A 176 24.36 -6.67 2.29
CA VAL A 176 23.08 -5.98 2.61
C VAL A 176 23.33 -5.05 3.78
N THR A 177 22.97 -3.79 3.61
CA THR A 177 23.00 -2.81 4.71
C THR A 177 21.72 -2.94 5.55
N LEU A 178 21.92 -3.17 6.85
CA LEU A 178 20.88 -3.33 7.84
C LEU A 178 20.70 -2.02 8.62
N PHE A 179 19.52 -1.39 8.49
CA PHE A 179 19.22 -0.15 9.19
C PHE A 179 18.65 -0.45 10.58
N GLN A 180 19.33 0.03 11.62
CA GLN A 180 18.94 -0.16 13.02
C GLN A 180 17.93 0.88 13.50
N ASP A 181 17.84 2.01 12.82
CA ASP A 181 17.03 3.17 13.12
C ASP A 181 15.80 3.33 12.20
N PHE A 182 15.43 2.32 11.42
CA PHE A 182 14.26 2.33 10.56
C PHE A 182 13.23 1.31 11.05
N TYR A 183 12.27 1.78 11.83
CA TYR A 183 11.24 0.95 12.47
C TYR A 183 9.96 0.90 11.66
N THR A 184 9.30 -0.27 11.63
CA THR A 184 8.02 -0.50 10.98
C THR A 184 7.20 -1.56 11.71
N SER A 185 5.87 -1.48 11.59
CA SER A 185 4.93 -2.55 11.96
C SER A 185 4.35 -3.17 10.70
N SER A 186 5.22 -3.79 9.89
CA SER A 186 4.82 -4.36 8.60
C SER A 186 3.90 -5.57 8.77
N ILE A 187 2.84 -5.64 7.98
CA ILE A 187 1.92 -6.78 7.89
C ILE A 187 2.07 -7.46 6.54
N ASP A 188 1.95 -8.78 6.49
CA ASP A 188 1.97 -9.49 5.22
C ASP A 188 0.68 -9.27 4.41
N VAL A 189 0.81 -9.29 3.08
CA VAL A 189 -0.31 -8.98 2.17
C VAL A 189 -1.49 -9.96 2.28
N TYR A 190 -1.26 -11.19 2.72
CA TYR A 190 -2.34 -12.18 2.84
C TYR A 190 -3.15 -11.92 4.10
N THR A 191 -2.50 -11.74 5.25
CA THR A 191 -3.16 -11.35 6.51
C THR A 191 -3.91 -10.03 6.35
N PHE A 192 -3.28 -9.03 5.70
CA PHE A 192 -3.95 -7.77 5.38
C PHE A 192 -5.21 -8.00 4.54
N SER A 193 -5.12 -8.84 3.51
CA SER A 193 -6.25 -9.12 2.60
C SER A 193 -7.41 -9.78 3.33
N GLU A 194 -7.15 -10.75 4.19
CA GLU A 194 -8.18 -11.40 5.01
C GLU A 194 -8.88 -10.42 5.98
N ILE A 195 -8.10 -9.54 6.61
CA ILE A 195 -8.66 -8.48 7.49
C ILE A 195 -9.55 -7.55 6.67
N LEU A 196 -9.08 -7.09 5.52
CA LEU A 196 -9.84 -6.18 4.67
C LEU A 196 -11.14 -6.81 4.16
N LEU A 197 -11.10 -8.08 3.75
CA LEU A 197 -12.31 -8.77 3.30
C LEU A 197 -13.33 -8.92 4.44
N LYS A 198 -12.89 -9.20 5.67
CA LYS A 198 -13.79 -9.21 6.84
C LYS A 198 -14.43 -7.85 7.11
N ILE A 199 -13.68 -6.74 6.90
CA ILE A 199 -14.20 -5.38 7.02
C ILE A 199 -15.25 -5.08 5.92
N ILE A 200 -15.05 -5.62 4.71
CA ILE A 200 -15.97 -5.43 3.58
C ILE A 200 -17.25 -6.26 3.76
N ASP A 201 -17.12 -7.49 4.25
CA ASP A 201 -18.21 -8.45 4.37
C ASP A 201 -19.09 -8.23 5.61
N LYS A 202 -18.63 -7.42 6.56
CA LYS A 202 -19.35 -7.16 7.80
C LYS A 202 -20.65 -6.41 7.52
N GLU A 203 -21.78 -7.08 7.69
CA GLU A 203 -23.11 -6.48 7.66
C GLU A 203 -23.38 -5.71 8.97
N GLY A 204 -23.97 -4.53 8.86
CA GLY A 204 -24.39 -3.70 9.98
C GLY A 204 -23.41 -2.58 10.32
N ASP A 205 -22.34 -2.84 11.03
CA ASP A 205 -21.39 -1.80 11.44
C ASP A 205 -20.36 -1.50 10.32
N ILE A 206 -20.69 -0.58 9.43
CA ILE A 206 -19.79 -0.16 8.37
C ILE A 206 -18.69 0.72 8.97
N ILE A 207 -17.46 0.25 8.90
CA ILE A 207 -16.28 1.00 9.34
C ILE A 207 -15.88 1.98 8.23
N ASN A 208 -16.01 3.27 8.49
CA ASN A 208 -15.59 4.36 7.62
C ASN A 208 -14.57 5.26 8.33
N GLY A 209 -14.00 6.22 7.59
CA GLY A 209 -13.00 7.15 8.10
C GLY A 209 -11.59 6.59 8.02
N LEU A 210 -10.75 6.87 9.01
CA LEU A 210 -9.33 6.52 9.01
C LEU A 210 -9.05 5.41 10.02
N ILE A 211 -8.32 4.37 9.59
CA ILE A 211 -7.80 3.31 10.46
C ILE A 211 -6.36 2.94 10.12
N ASN A 212 -5.63 2.40 11.09
CA ASN A 212 -4.36 1.74 10.88
C ASN A 212 -4.56 0.22 10.83
N ILE A 213 -3.98 -0.44 9.81
CA ILE A 213 -3.86 -1.92 9.80
C ILE A 213 -2.37 -2.25 9.70
N ALA A 214 -1.83 -2.84 10.77
CA ALA A 214 -0.42 -3.13 10.92
C ALA A 214 -0.20 -4.39 11.78
N SER A 215 1.04 -4.88 11.82
CA SER A 215 1.44 -5.91 12.79
C SER A 215 1.35 -5.38 14.22
N SER A 216 1.07 -6.26 15.17
CA SER A 216 1.18 -5.95 16.60
C SER A 216 2.62 -5.73 17.06
N GLU A 217 3.60 -6.25 16.32
CA GLU A 217 5.02 -6.09 16.59
C GLU A 217 5.61 -4.91 15.81
N VAL A 218 6.52 -4.18 16.46
CA VAL A 218 7.39 -3.19 15.84
C VAL A 218 8.78 -3.80 15.70
N CYS A 219 9.37 -3.71 14.54
CA CYS A 219 10.75 -4.14 14.32
C CYS A 219 11.49 -3.15 13.41
N ASN A 220 12.81 -3.02 13.62
CA ASN A 220 13.64 -2.30 12.66
C ASN A 220 14.03 -3.19 11.48
N LYS A 221 14.59 -2.59 10.43
CA LYS A 221 14.97 -3.34 9.21
C LYS A 221 16.05 -4.38 9.45
N GLU A 222 16.97 -4.13 10.42
CA GLU A 222 17.96 -5.14 10.82
C GLU A 222 17.28 -6.37 11.41
N GLN A 223 16.42 -6.19 12.41
CA GLN A 223 15.70 -7.28 13.07
C GLN A 223 14.86 -8.08 12.06
N PHE A 224 14.16 -7.36 11.17
CA PHE A 224 13.35 -7.99 10.13
C PHE A 224 14.19 -8.87 9.19
N ILE A 225 15.29 -8.33 8.62
CA ILE A 225 16.12 -9.07 7.65
C ILE A 225 16.84 -10.24 8.32
N ARG A 226 17.31 -10.09 9.56
CA ARG A 226 17.94 -11.20 10.31
C ARG A 226 16.94 -12.32 10.59
N LYS A 227 15.73 -12.02 11.07
CA LYS A 227 14.65 -13.02 11.25
C LYS A 227 14.31 -13.69 9.92
N PHE A 228 14.22 -12.92 8.84
CA PHE A 228 13.94 -13.43 7.50
C PHE A 228 15.03 -14.39 7.03
N ALA A 229 16.31 -14.06 7.22
CA ALA A 229 17.44 -14.94 6.88
C ALA A 229 17.39 -16.26 7.66
N ILE A 230 17.01 -16.23 8.93
CA ILE A 230 16.85 -17.44 9.76
C ILE A 230 15.71 -18.31 9.23
N VAL A 231 14.53 -17.74 8.98
CA VAL A 231 13.35 -18.47 8.50
C VAL A 231 13.62 -19.17 7.16
N PHE A 232 14.34 -18.51 6.26
CA PHE A 232 14.70 -19.08 4.96
C PHE A 232 16.02 -19.87 4.97
N ASN A 233 16.61 -20.12 6.16
CA ASN A 233 17.83 -20.90 6.36
C ASN A 233 19.05 -20.38 5.57
N TYR A 234 19.13 -19.06 5.38
CA TYR A 234 20.32 -18.43 4.81
C TYR A 234 21.39 -18.24 5.89
N LYS A 235 22.52 -18.95 5.73
CA LYS A 235 23.69 -18.86 6.60
C LYS A 235 24.81 -18.07 5.88
N ASN A 236 25.74 -17.50 6.66
CA ASN A 236 26.93 -16.82 6.14
C ASN A 236 26.64 -15.57 5.26
N ASN A 237 25.63 -14.80 5.63
CA ASN A 237 25.33 -13.55 4.93
C ASN A 237 26.30 -12.43 5.33
N LYS A 238 26.66 -11.59 4.37
CA LYS A 238 27.44 -10.38 4.59
C LYS A 238 26.51 -9.23 4.91
N PHE A 239 26.52 -8.78 6.16
CA PHE A 239 25.70 -7.67 6.63
C PHE A 239 26.57 -6.50 7.07
N ASN A 240 26.27 -5.32 6.58
CA ASN A 240 26.78 -4.05 7.10
C ASN A 240 25.70 -3.40 7.96
N ILE A 241 26.11 -2.79 9.05
CA ILE A 241 25.20 -1.98 9.87
C ILE A 241 25.23 -0.54 9.35
N GLY A 242 24.04 0.05 9.19
CA GLY A 242 23.88 1.43 8.72
C GLY A 242 22.77 2.17 9.42
N SER A 243 22.72 3.47 9.18
CA SER A 243 21.64 4.36 9.60
C SER A 243 20.88 4.85 8.37
N ILE A 244 19.57 4.91 8.46
CA ILE A 244 18.72 5.48 7.40
C ILE A 244 19.03 6.97 7.17
N MET A 245 19.50 7.66 8.20
CA MET A 245 19.89 9.06 8.13
C MET A 245 21.11 9.29 7.22
N SER A 246 21.89 8.24 6.93
CA SER A 246 23.01 8.31 5.99
C SER A 246 22.60 8.29 4.52
N ILE A 247 21.33 8.02 4.22
CA ILE A 247 20.82 7.94 2.85
C ILE A 247 20.12 9.26 2.51
N ASN A 248 20.74 10.04 1.63
CA ASN A 248 20.13 11.27 1.11
C ASN A 248 18.78 10.98 0.42
N GLY A 249 17.73 11.75 0.80
CA GLY A 249 16.40 11.65 0.23
C GLY A 249 15.45 10.62 0.87
N LEU A 250 15.92 9.84 1.85
CA LEU A 250 15.08 8.91 2.63
C LEU A 250 14.73 9.45 4.02
N ASN A 251 14.64 10.77 4.18
CA ASN A 251 14.18 11.37 5.43
C ASN A 251 12.78 10.84 5.78
N ARG A 252 12.71 10.23 6.97
CA ARG A 252 11.48 9.75 7.60
C ARG A 252 11.36 10.32 8.99
#